data_0b8d63b80fe6e06d6f89c8d20cc5f261
#
_entry.id   0b8d63b80fe6e06d6f89c8d20cc5f261
#
_cell.length_a   1.000
_cell.length_b   1.000
_cell.length_c   1.000
_cell.angle_alpha   90.00
_cell.angle_beta   90.00
_cell.angle_gamma   90.00
#
_symmetry.space_group_name_H-M   'P 1'
#
loop_
_entity.id
_entity.type
_entity.pdbx_description
1 polymer ?
#
loop_
_entity_poly.entity_id
_entity_poly.type
_entity_poly.pdbx_seq_one_letter_code
_entity_poly.pdbx_strand_id
1 'polypeptide(L)'
;MSWSITIFGQKNDIFTMQEFMAMVKKYHPQVKQANLLLNEAEAELLKARGAFDPKIEVDFDQKQFQNAEYYSVLQSSFKIPTWYGIEVKAGFDNNEGIYLNPQNLNPNAGLTSLGLSVPIARDLLINKRMADLRKAKLYGTINQADRDIMTTHVLHDALLTYIDWKMAYDEFSLYGELIRNAEIRFNGIKKMTEVGQNAAIDSVEAKILVNSRKLNLQEAELKLQKARLLLSNYLWLDNNVPIELAENLLPEPNLSKTIGFTLKTVDLQRNDINNHPKIIALDNKIKVLKIEERLKTNNLLPQLDVNFHWLNEPVNFTNLRNQNYKAGVNFSVPIFLRKERGERKLAQIQVQDSEFERDFQKQQIDNKIKQIDFAMTNLNDQLQLNNTLVKDFDTMLKAEERLFQIGESSVFLVNTRENSYVSSLLKRISTENKYLSAHLEMYKTLAVP
;
A
#
# COMPACT_ATOMS: atom_id res chain seq x y z
N MET A 1 4.28 25.42 24.37
CA MET A 1 3.50 24.84 25.48
C MET A 1 4.08 23.47 25.78
N SER A 2 4.76 23.40 26.93
CA SER A 2 5.43 22.20 27.42
C SER A 2 4.37 21.24 27.97
N TRP A 3 4.17 20.10 27.35
CA TRP A 3 3.35 19.02 27.90
C TRP A 3 4.24 18.20 28.83
N SER A 4 4.06 18.41 30.11
CA SER A 4 4.63 17.56 31.14
C SER A 4 3.99 16.19 31.02
N ILE A 5 4.75 15.19 30.57
CA ILE A 5 4.36 13.79 30.64
C ILE A 5 4.46 13.40 32.11
N THR A 6 3.33 13.31 32.78
CA THR A 6 3.21 12.78 34.13
C THR A 6 3.48 11.27 34.06
N ILE A 7 4.62 10.86 34.58
CA ILE A 7 4.95 9.46 34.82
C ILE A 7 3.97 8.93 35.87
N PHE A 8 2.98 8.17 35.43
CA PHE A 8 2.12 7.37 36.30
C PHE A 8 2.89 6.12 36.73
N GLY A 9 2.97 5.93 38.03
CA GLY A 9 3.65 4.80 38.64
C GLY A 9 3.03 3.47 38.27
N GLN A 10 3.88 2.47 38.13
CA GLN A 10 3.74 0.99 38.18
C GLN A 10 2.30 0.41 38.24
N LYS A 11 1.48 0.71 37.24
CA LYS A 11 0.34 -0.13 36.89
C LYS A 11 0.69 -0.77 35.56
N ASN A 12 0.66 -2.09 35.49
CA ASN A 12 0.84 -2.81 34.23
C ASN A 12 -0.31 -2.37 33.30
N ASP A 13 0.00 -1.50 32.36
CA ASP A 13 -1.01 -1.01 31.41
C ASP A 13 -1.11 -1.99 30.24
N ILE A 14 -2.35 -2.35 29.91
CA ILE A 14 -2.61 -3.20 28.76
C ILE A 14 -2.51 -2.33 27.50
N PHE A 15 -1.64 -2.73 26.59
CA PHE A 15 -1.54 -2.12 25.26
C PHE A 15 -2.37 -2.93 24.27
N THR A 16 -3.53 -2.41 23.89
CA THR A 16 -4.48 -3.12 23.03
C THR A 16 -4.04 -3.17 21.59
N MET A 17 -4.47 -4.21 20.86
CA MET A 17 -4.22 -4.34 19.42
C MET A 17 -4.81 -3.16 18.64
N GLN A 18 -5.97 -2.64 19.07
CA GLN A 18 -6.63 -1.51 18.43
C GLN A 18 -5.83 -0.21 18.59
N GLU A 19 -5.30 0.07 19.77
CA GLU A 19 -4.41 1.23 20.02
C GLU A 19 -3.16 1.15 19.17
N PHE A 20 -2.51 -0.02 19.13
CA PHE A 20 -1.34 -0.24 18.30
C PHE A 20 -1.64 0.00 16.81
N MET A 21 -2.72 -0.58 16.29
CA MET A 21 -3.15 -0.38 14.90
C MET A 21 -3.41 1.10 14.59
N ALA A 22 -4.05 1.84 15.51
CA ALA A 22 -4.32 3.26 15.36
C ALA A 22 -3.02 4.10 15.30
N MET A 23 -2.02 3.76 16.14
CA MET A 23 -0.71 4.41 16.12
C MET A 23 0.02 4.16 14.81
N VAL A 24 0.09 2.91 14.34
CA VAL A 24 0.71 2.56 13.07
C VAL A 24 0.05 3.29 11.91
N LYS A 25 -1.28 3.25 11.85
CA LYS A 25 -2.07 3.92 10.79
C LYS A 25 -1.81 5.42 10.73
N LYS A 26 -1.61 6.06 11.89
CA LYS A 26 -1.45 7.51 11.98
C LYS A 26 -0.01 7.99 11.78
N TYR A 27 0.97 7.26 12.32
CA TYR A 27 2.31 7.80 12.48
C TYR A 27 3.39 7.04 11.69
N HIS A 28 3.15 5.78 11.29
CA HIS A 28 4.18 4.97 10.66
C HIS A 28 4.62 5.55 9.31
N PRO A 29 5.94 5.69 9.04
CA PRO A 29 6.46 6.31 7.82
C PRO A 29 5.98 5.65 6.53
N GLN A 30 5.86 4.32 6.48
CA GLN A 30 5.38 3.60 5.29
C GLN A 30 3.89 3.87 5.01
N VAL A 31 3.06 4.13 6.02
CA VAL A 31 1.67 4.56 5.82
C VAL A 31 1.63 5.99 5.28
N LYS A 32 2.48 6.88 5.80
CA LYS A 32 2.66 8.23 5.24
C LYS A 32 3.13 8.17 3.78
N GLN A 33 4.07 7.27 3.46
CA GLN A 33 4.53 7.01 2.09
C GLN A 33 3.39 6.52 1.19
N ALA A 34 2.55 5.59 1.66
CA ALA A 34 1.37 5.15 0.91
C ALA A 34 0.42 6.32 0.59
N ASN A 35 0.24 7.26 1.52
CA ASN A 35 -0.60 8.44 1.30
C ASN A 35 -0.03 9.41 0.25
N LEU A 36 1.29 9.39 -0.03
CA LEU A 36 1.87 10.20 -1.11
C LEU A 36 1.37 9.79 -2.50
N LEU A 37 0.89 8.55 -2.69
CA LEU A 37 0.27 8.12 -3.95
C LEU A 37 -0.94 8.99 -4.33
N LEU A 38 -1.67 9.52 -3.35
CA LEU A 38 -2.79 10.45 -3.61
C LEU A 38 -2.28 11.79 -4.13
N ASN A 39 -1.22 12.32 -3.52
CA ASN A 39 -0.60 13.57 -3.96
C ASN A 39 0.03 13.42 -5.36
N GLU A 40 0.62 12.25 -5.66
CA GLU A 40 1.13 11.93 -6.99
C GLU A 40 0.02 11.94 -8.04
N ALA A 41 -1.14 11.33 -7.75
CA ALA A 41 -2.29 11.35 -8.64
C ALA A 41 -2.82 12.78 -8.89
N GLU A 42 -2.84 13.62 -7.85
CA GLU A 42 -3.22 15.04 -7.97
C GLU A 42 -2.22 15.83 -8.84
N ALA A 43 -0.92 15.59 -8.66
CA ALA A 43 0.14 16.21 -9.46
C ALA A 43 0.06 15.78 -10.94
N GLU A 44 -0.16 14.50 -11.22
CA GLU A 44 -0.37 14.01 -12.60
C GLU A 44 -1.65 14.59 -13.23
N LEU A 45 -2.72 14.76 -12.46
CA LEU A 45 -3.94 15.42 -12.94
C LEU A 45 -3.69 16.90 -13.24
N LEU A 46 -2.95 17.60 -12.38
CA LEU A 46 -2.56 18.99 -12.60
C LEU A 46 -1.72 19.13 -13.88
N LYS A 47 -0.71 18.28 -14.05
CA LYS A 47 0.11 18.20 -15.26
C LYS A 47 -0.73 17.95 -16.54
N ALA A 48 -1.70 17.02 -16.47
CA ALA A 48 -2.57 16.74 -17.59
C ALA A 48 -3.51 17.92 -17.95
N ARG A 49 -3.93 18.70 -16.94
CA ARG A 49 -4.69 19.95 -17.16
C ARG A 49 -3.83 21.03 -17.78
N GLY A 50 -2.56 21.14 -17.38
CA GLY A 50 -1.60 22.10 -17.93
C GLY A 50 -1.35 21.94 -19.43
N ALA A 51 -1.72 20.80 -20.04
CA ALA A 51 -1.70 20.63 -21.50
C ALA A 51 -2.74 21.51 -22.25
N PHE A 52 -3.69 22.10 -21.50
CA PHE A 52 -4.71 23.03 -22.02
C PHE A 52 -4.42 24.49 -21.65
N ASP A 53 -3.32 24.75 -20.97
CA ASP A 53 -2.97 26.12 -20.56
C ASP A 53 -2.60 26.95 -21.81
N PRO A 54 -3.00 28.22 -21.84
CA PRO A 54 -2.54 29.16 -22.84
C PRO A 54 -1.02 29.29 -22.84
N LYS A 55 -0.42 29.42 -24.03
CA LYS A 55 1.01 29.56 -24.22
C LYS A 55 1.36 30.82 -24.97
N ILE A 56 2.38 31.52 -24.52
CA ILE A 56 3.06 32.56 -25.26
C ILE A 56 4.35 32.00 -25.78
N GLU A 57 4.58 32.09 -27.07
CA GLU A 57 5.84 31.71 -27.72
C GLU A 57 6.36 32.94 -28.46
N VAL A 58 7.63 33.26 -28.28
CA VAL A 58 8.31 34.37 -28.95
C VAL A 58 9.59 33.83 -29.55
N ASP A 59 9.68 33.92 -30.87
CA ASP A 59 10.84 33.52 -31.63
C ASP A 59 11.47 34.77 -32.24
N PHE A 60 12.77 34.98 -32.02
CA PHE A 60 13.54 36.08 -32.56
C PHE A 60 14.81 35.56 -33.24
N ASP A 61 14.88 35.79 -34.55
CA ASP A 61 16.01 35.41 -35.38
C ASP A 61 16.57 36.64 -36.10
N GLN A 62 17.89 36.89 -35.95
CA GLN A 62 18.61 37.94 -36.66
C GLN A 62 19.83 37.36 -37.34
N LYS A 63 20.05 37.74 -38.60
CA LYS A 63 21.29 37.39 -39.32
C LYS A 63 22.01 38.64 -39.80
N GLN A 64 23.26 38.79 -39.33
CA GLN A 64 24.22 39.79 -39.84
C GLN A 64 25.40 39.04 -40.43
N PHE A 65 25.79 39.41 -41.68
CA PHE A 65 26.92 38.82 -42.35
C PHE A 65 27.60 39.86 -43.25
N GLN A 66 28.93 39.92 -43.22
CA GLN A 66 29.75 40.91 -44.00
C GLN A 66 29.32 42.37 -43.78
N ASN A 67 29.10 42.76 -42.51
CA ASN A 67 28.60 44.08 -42.10
C ASN A 67 27.24 44.51 -42.68
N ALA A 68 26.46 43.57 -43.22
CA ALA A 68 25.11 43.82 -43.68
C ALA A 68 24.10 43.00 -42.82
N GLU A 69 23.05 43.63 -42.37
CA GLU A 69 21.89 42.98 -41.79
C GLU A 69 21.07 42.28 -42.85
N TYR A 70 21.01 40.96 -42.81
CA TYR A 70 20.27 40.16 -43.79
C TYR A 70 18.79 40.15 -43.48
N TYR A 71 18.47 39.86 -42.22
CA TYR A 71 17.10 39.90 -41.69
C TYR A 71 17.08 40.00 -40.17
N SER A 72 16.01 40.52 -39.65
CA SER A 72 15.57 40.51 -38.29
C SER A 72 14.10 40.07 -38.28
N VAL A 73 13.80 38.95 -37.61
CA VAL A 73 12.47 38.31 -37.64
C VAL A 73 12.03 38.12 -36.20
N LEU A 74 10.99 38.81 -35.78
CA LEU A 74 10.31 38.65 -34.52
C LEU A 74 8.93 38.05 -34.78
N GLN A 75 8.69 36.85 -34.27
CA GLN A 75 7.40 36.19 -34.33
C GLN A 75 6.93 35.88 -32.93
N SER A 76 5.78 36.41 -32.54
CA SER A 76 5.17 36.13 -31.25
C SER A 76 3.80 35.54 -31.43
N SER A 77 3.46 34.52 -30.64
CA SER A 77 2.17 33.87 -30.71
C SER A 77 1.62 33.56 -29.30
N PHE A 78 0.33 33.79 -29.15
CA PHE A 78 -0.48 33.36 -28.03
C PHE A 78 -1.42 32.25 -28.48
N LYS A 79 -1.31 31.06 -27.91
CA LYS A 79 -2.06 29.85 -28.33
C LYS A 79 -2.92 29.37 -27.16
N ILE A 80 -4.21 29.16 -27.41
CA ILE A 80 -5.17 28.58 -26.47
C ILE A 80 -5.60 27.22 -27.01
N PRO A 81 -5.09 26.09 -26.50
CA PRO A 81 -5.54 24.78 -26.90
C PRO A 81 -6.90 24.46 -26.27
N THR A 82 -7.81 23.86 -27.05
CA THR A 82 -9.13 23.45 -26.57
C THR A 82 -9.25 21.92 -26.48
N TRP A 83 -10.37 21.48 -25.90
CA TRP A 83 -10.68 20.05 -25.73
C TRP A 83 -10.72 19.28 -27.05
N TYR A 84 -11.36 19.83 -28.09
CA TYR A 84 -11.54 19.16 -29.37
C TYR A 84 -10.36 19.30 -30.36
N GLY A 85 -9.18 19.59 -29.85
CA GLY A 85 -8.00 19.79 -30.68
C GLY A 85 -7.97 21.12 -31.42
N ILE A 86 -9.04 21.91 -31.35
CA ILE A 86 -9.11 23.26 -31.94
C ILE A 86 -8.16 24.16 -31.13
N GLU A 87 -7.35 24.95 -31.84
CA GLU A 87 -6.46 25.93 -31.18
C GLU A 87 -6.83 27.35 -31.65
N VAL A 88 -7.10 28.21 -30.69
CA VAL A 88 -7.21 29.67 -30.98
C VAL A 88 -5.80 30.25 -30.93
N LYS A 89 -5.43 31.02 -31.93
CA LYS A 89 -4.09 31.59 -32.05
C LYS A 89 -4.20 33.09 -32.33
N ALA A 90 -3.49 33.87 -31.52
CA ALA A 90 -3.23 35.28 -31.81
C ALA A 90 -1.72 35.43 -32.02
N GLY A 91 -1.30 36.22 -32.98
CA GLY A 91 0.11 36.40 -33.29
C GLY A 91 0.44 37.84 -33.60
N PHE A 92 1.71 38.19 -33.39
CA PHE A 92 2.29 39.44 -33.84
C PHE A 92 3.64 39.16 -34.46
N ASP A 93 3.81 39.56 -35.74
CA ASP A 93 5.02 39.36 -36.51
C ASP A 93 5.61 40.74 -36.85
N ASN A 94 6.90 40.97 -36.59
CA ASN A 94 7.64 42.14 -37.03
C ASN A 94 8.95 41.68 -37.66
N ASN A 95 8.99 41.77 -39.00
CA ASN A 95 10.09 41.21 -39.77
C ASN A 95 10.67 42.30 -40.67
N GLU A 96 11.99 42.50 -40.61
CA GLU A 96 12.74 43.50 -41.38
C GLU A 96 13.97 42.86 -42.01
N GLY A 97 14.45 43.43 -43.13
CA GLY A 97 15.71 43.02 -43.73
C GLY A 97 15.68 42.95 -45.26
N ILE A 98 16.88 43.12 -45.89
CA ILE A 98 17.03 43.16 -47.33
C ILE A 98 16.85 41.78 -47.98
N TYR A 99 17.21 40.74 -47.27
CA TYR A 99 17.14 39.35 -47.77
C TYR A 99 16.03 38.55 -47.06
N LEU A 100 14.93 39.25 -46.69
CA LEU A 100 13.78 38.61 -46.11
C LEU A 100 13.02 37.78 -47.16
N ASN A 101 12.58 36.61 -46.80
CA ASN A 101 11.74 35.79 -47.67
C ASN A 101 10.42 36.55 -47.96
N PRO A 102 9.98 36.69 -49.24
CA PRO A 102 8.81 37.48 -49.59
C PRO A 102 7.54 37.14 -48.80
N GLN A 103 7.39 35.90 -48.40
CA GLN A 103 6.22 35.46 -47.58
C GLN A 103 6.27 35.96 -46.11
N ASN A 104 7.39 36.49 -45.66
CA ASN A 104 7.58 37.05 -44.32
C ASN A 104 7.56 38.60 -44.33
N LEU A 105 7.30 39.22 -45.46
CA LEU A 105 7.18 40.67 -45.57
C LEU A 105 5.93 41.16 -44.80
N ASN A 106 6.12 42.09 -43.91
CA ASN A 106 5.09 42.71 -43.10
C ASN A 106 5.04 44.23 -43.33
N PRO A 107 3.93 44.91 -42.99
CA PRO A 107 3.90 46.36 -42.86
C PRO A 107 4.94 46.86 -41.85
N ASN A 108 5.46 48.07 -42.00
CA ASN A 108 6.48 48.66 -41.08
C ASN A 108 6.04 48.69 -39.61
N ALA A 109 4.74 48.69 -39.31
CA ALA A 109 4.19 48.65 -37.97
C ALA A 109 4.03 47.20 -37.42
N GLY A 110 4.49 46.17 -38.16
CA GLY A 110 4.24 44.78 -37.87
C GLY A 110 2.88 44.28 -38.35
N LEU A 111 2.60 43.01 -38.16
CA LEU A 111 1.38 42.33 -38.57
C LEU A 111 0.78 41.55 -37.38
N THR A 112 -0.46 41.85 -37.02
CA THR A 112 -1.21 41.06 -36.06
C THR A 112 -2.06 40.03 -36.74
N SER A 113 -2.22 38.87 -36.11
CA SER A 113 -3.07 37.78 -36.60
C SER A 113 -3.95 37.25 -35.46
N LEU A 114 -5.21 36.91 -35.81
CA LEU A 114 -6.13 36.19 -34.92
C LEU A 114 -6.77 35.06 -35.72
N GLY A 115 -6.64 33.82 -35.24
CA GLY A 115 -7.12 32.72 -36.03
C GLY A 115 -7.43 31.46 -35.26
N LEU A 116 -7.86 30.47 -36.01
CA LEU A 116 -8.23 29.15 -35.54
C LEU A 116 -7.46 28.08 -36.32
N SER A 117 -7.01 27.06 -35.61
CA SER A 117 -6.52 25.83 -36.21
C SER A 117 -7.46 24.69 -35.82
N VAL A 118 -8.06 24.02 -36.80
CA VAL A 118 -9.09 23.01 -36.58
C VAL A 118 -8.65 21.68 -37.22
N PRO A 119 -8.44 20.60 -36.45
CA PRO A 119 -8.27 19.28 -36.99
C PRO A 119 -9.63 18.75 -37.49
N ILE A 120 -9.72 18.29 -38.74
CA ILE A 120 -10.99 17.82 -39.32
C ILE A 120 -11.14 16.30 -39.25
N ALA A 121 -10.04 15.53 -39.22
CA ALA A 121 -10.08 14.07 -39.19
C ALA A 121 -9.40 13.50 -37.95
N ARG A 122 -8.10 13.29 -38.00
CA ARG A 122 -7.31 12.89 -36.84
C ARG A 122 -7.34 13.99 -35.77
N ASP A 123 -7.36 13.61 -34.50
CA ASP A 123 -7.32 14.49 -33.31
C ASP A 123 -8.61 15.31 -33.00
N LEU A 124 -9.67 15.21 -33.82
CA LEU A 124 -10.96 15.85 -33.55
C LEU A 124 -11.76 15.11 -32.45
N LEU A 125 -11.95 13.79 -32.58
CA LEU A 125 -12.79 12.99 -31.70
C LEU A 125 -12.02 12.55 -30.46
N ILE A 126 -10.73 12.24 -30.60
CA ILE A 126 -9.82 11.93 -29.54
C ILE A 126 -8.42 12.40 -29.93
N ASN A 127 -7.80 13.19 -29.08
CA ASN A 127 -6.42 13.65 -29.21
C ASN A 127 -5.61 13.30 -27.96
N LYS A 128 -4.29 13.50 -28.04
CA LYS A 128 -3.37 13.16 -26.96
C LYS A 128 -3.72 13.88 -25.64
N ARG A 129 -4.00 15.19 -25.68
CA ARG A 129 -4.37 16.00 -24.50
C ARG A 129 -5.62 15.46 -23.81
N MET A 130 -6.66 15.17 -24.62
CA MET A 130 -7.92 14.57 -24.15
C MET A 130 -7.70 13.19 -23.54
N ALA A 131 -6.91 12.33 -24.20
CA ALA A 131 -6.58 11.00 -23.71
C ALA A 131 -5.80 11.06 -22.38
N ASP A 132 -4.77 11.91 -22.31
CA ASP A 132 -3.93 12.05 -21.11
C ASP A 132 -4.73 12.58 -19.91
N LEU A 133 -5.63 13.56 -20.12
CA LEU A 133 -6.50 14.03 -19.03
C LEU A 133 -7.50 12.96 -18.56
N ARG A 134 -8.06 12.17 -19.48
CA ARG A 134 -8.96 11.06 -19.12
C ARG A 134 -8.21 9.97 -18.35
N LYS A 135 -6.99 9.63 -18.78
CA LYS A 135 -6.12 8.67 -18.09
C LYS A 135 -5.75 9.18 -16.69
N ALA A 136 -5.35 10.44 -16.57
CA ALA A 136 -4.98 11.05 -15.27
C ALA A 136 -6.11 11.00 -14.24
N LYS A 137 -7.38 11.19 -14.67
CA LYS A 137 -8.54 11.01 -13.77
C LYS A 137 -8.70 9.56 -13.28
N LEU A 138 -8.39 8.57 -14.11
CA LEU A 138 -8.47 7.16 -13.73
C LEU A 138 -7.30 6.76 -12.80
N TYR A 139 -6.12 7.37 -12.98
CA TYR A 139 -4.98 7.16 -12.07
C TYR A 139 -5.31 7.58 -10.64
N GLY A 140 -6.16 8.59 -10.41
CA GLY A 140 -6.64 8.93 -9.08
C GLY A 140 -7.28 7.75 -8.36
N THR A 141 -8.15 7.00 -9.04
CA THR A 141 -8.80 5.80 -8.47
C THR A 141 -7.83 4.62 -8.32
N ILE A 142 -6.90 4.46 -9.26
CA ILE A 142 -5.86 3.41 -9.18
C ILE A 142 -4.97 3.67 -7.97
N ASN A 143 -4.43 4.88 -7.82
CA ASN A 143 -3.54 5.24 -6.73
C ASN A 143 -4.24 5.16 -5.36
N GLN A 144 -5.54 5.47 -5.29
CA GLN A 144 -6.33 5.25 -4.07
C GLN A 144 -6.40 3.76 -3.70
N ALA A 145 -6.68 2.89 -4.68
CA ALA A 145 -6.73 1.45 -4.46
C ALA A 145 -5.35 0.88 -4.06
N ASP A 146 -4.28 1.34 -4.73
CA ASP A 146 -2.91 0.93 -4.40
C ASP A 146 -2.48 1.44 -3.02
N ARG A 147 -2.88 2.66 -2.62
CA ARG A 147 -2.69 3.18 -1.26
C ARG A 147 -3.38 2.30 -0.21
N ASP A 148 -4.62 1.87 -0.46
CA ASP A 148 -5.38 1.03 0.46
C ASP A 148 -4.71 -0.35 0.61
N ILE A 149 -4.26 -0.96 -0.49
CA ILE A 149 -3.49 -2.21 -0.47
C ILE A 149 -2.20 -2.03 0.33
N MET A 150 -1.41 -0.99 0.04
CA MET A 150 -0.13 -0.74 0.68
C MET A 150 -0.30 -0.48 2.19
N THR A 151 -1.31 0.32 2.57
CA THR A 151 -1.62 0.56 3.98
C THR A 151 -2.03 -0.72 4.70
N THR A 152 -2.87 -1.56 4.07
CA THR A 152 -3.29 -2.85 4.65
C THR A 152 -2.10 -3.79 4.83
N HIS A 153 -1.14 -3.83 3.89
CA HIS A 153 0.09 -4.61 4.03
C HIS A 153 0.92 -4.17 5.24
N VAL A 154 1.14 -2.86 5.40
CA VAL A 154 1.88 -2.32 6.55
C VAL A 154 1.18 -2.65 7.87
N LEU A 155 -0.14 -2.49 7.93
CA LEU A 155 -0.92 -2.83 9.12
C LEU A 155 -0.88 -4.33 9.42
N HIS A 156 -1.00 -5.18 8.41
CA HIS A 156 -0.87 -6.63 8.56
C HIS A 156 0.49 -7.02 9.15
N ASP A 157 1.59 -6.52 8.57
CA ASP A 157 2.94 -6.86 9.04
C ASP A 157 3.19 -6.34 10.47
N ALA A 158 2.69 -5.15 10.80
CA ALA A 158 2.72 -4.62 12.15
C ALA A 158 1.94 -5.51 13.13
N LEU A 159 0.71 -5.89 12.78
CA LEU A 159 -0.15 -6.71 13.62
C LEU A 159 0.40 -8.12 13.83
N LEU A 160 1.13 -8.68 12.85
CA LEU A 160 1.87 -9.93 13.04
C LEU A 160 2.91 -9.80 14.17
N THR A 161 3.68 -8.70 14.21
CA THR A 161 4.64 -8.48 15.30
C THR A 161 3.95 -8.33 16.66
N TYR A 162 2.75 -7.78 16.70
CA TYR A 162 1.96 -7.69 17.93
C TYR A 162 1.53 -9.08 18.43
N ILE A 163 1.06 -9.94 17.55
CA ILE A 163 0.66 -11.32 17.89
C ILE A 163 1.88 -12.13 18.35
N ASP A 164 3.03 -11.96 17.69
CA ASP A 164 4.28 -12.64 18.06
C ASP A 164 4.79 -12.15 19.42
N TRP A 165 4.65 -10.84 19.73
CA TRP A 165 4.94 -10.32 21.06
C TRP A 165 4.01 -10.92 22.12
N LYS A 166 2.70 -11.01 21.84
CA LYS A 166 1.73 -11.68 22.72
C LYS A 166 2.13 -13.13 22.99
N MET A 167 2.44 -13.88 21.95
CA MET A 167 2.88 -15.27 22.08
C MET A 167 4.14 -15.40 22.93
N ALA A 168 5.15 -14.57 22.70
CA ALA A 168 6.39 -14.59 23.46
C ALA A 168 6.18 -14.21 24.94
N TYR A 169 5.27 -13.27 25.20
CA TYR A 169 4.88 -12.89 26.56
C TYR A 169 4.15 -14.04 27.27
N ASP A 170 3.23 -14.72 26.61
CA ASP A 170 2.49 -15.85 27.18
C ASP A 170 3.44 -17.02 27.50
N GLU A 171 4.42 -17.32 26.64
CA GLU A 171 5.46 -18.32 26.90
C GLU A 171 6.35 -17.92 28.10
N PHE A 172 6.81 -16.67 28.16
CA PHE A 172 7.61 -16.16 29.26
C PHE A 172 6.86 -16.22 30.61
N SER A 173 5.60 -15.78 30.62
CA SER A 173 4.75 -15.84 31.80
C SER A 173 4.55 -17.27 32.31
N LEU A 174 4.28 -18.20 31.36
CA LEU A 174 4.13 -19.63 31.66
C LEU A 174 5.39 -20.20 32.31
N TYR A 175 6.58 -19.99 31.77
CA TYR A 175 7.83 -20.49 32.34
C TYR A 175 8.16 -19.83 33.68
N GLY A 176 7.77 -18.58 33.89
CA GLY A 176 7.89 -17.90 35.19
C GLY A 176 7.03 -18.54 36.28
N GLU A 177 5.88 -19.12 35.97
CA GLU A 177 5.08 -19.91 36.92
C GLU A 177 5.67 -21.30 37.15
N LEU A 178 6.07 -21.97 36.08
CA LEU A 178 6.62 -23.33 36.16
C LEU A 178 7.90 -23.42 36.97
N ILE A 179 8.80 -22.42 36.88
CA ILE A 179 10.03 -22.43 37.67
C ILE A 179 9.74 -22.28 39.15
N ARG A 180 8.78 -21.41 39.54
CA ARG A 180 8.41 -21.28 40.99
C ARG A 180 7.90 -22.59 41.55
N ASN A 181 7.04 -23.31 40.79
CA ASN A 181 6.52 -24.61 41.19
C ASN A 181 7.61 -25.67 41.29
N ALA A 182 8.53 -25.70 40.30
CA ALA A 182 9.67 -26.64 40.31
C ALA A 182 10.63 -26.39 41.49
N GLU A 183 10.90 -25.14 41.87
CA GLU A 183 11.74 -24.78 43.00
C GLU A 183 11.10 -25.18 44.35
N ILE A 184 9.80 -24.96 44.53
CA ILE A 184 9.06 -25.41 45.73
C ILE A 184 9.14 -26.92 45.84
N ARG A 185 8.89 -27.66 44.75
CA ARG A 185 8.97 -29.14 44.74
C ARG A 185 10.37 -29.64 45.02
N PHE A 186 11.40 -29.07 44.39
CA PHE A 186 12.81 -29.44 44.66
C PHE A 186 13.19 -29.26 46.12
N ASN A 187 12.83 -28.14 46.74
CA ASN A 187 13.11 -27.88 48.13
C ASN A 187 12.40 -28.88 49.06
N GLY A 188 11.18 -29.31 48.74
CA GLY A 188 10.44 -30.36 49.46
C GLY A 188 11.13 -31.71 49.34
N ILE A 189 11.46 -32.16 48.11
CA ILE A 189 12.13 -33.45 47.87
C ILE A 189 13.51 -33.49 48.52
N LYS A 190 14.28 -32.40 48.43
CA LYS A 190 15.58 -32.30 49.08
C LYS A 190 15.50 -32.54 50.60
N LYS A 191 14.52 -31.92 51.28
CA LYS A 191 14.31 -32.16 52.73
C LYS A 191 13.92 -33.61 53.03
N MET A 192 13.04 -34.20 52.20
CA MET A 192 12.65 -35.62 52.37
C MET A 192 13.83 -36.57 52.15
N THR A 193 14.74 -36.27 51.22
CA THR A 193 15.97 -37.03 51.02
C THR A 193 16.93 -36.89 52.18
N GLU A 194 17.10 -35.69 52.75
CA GLU A 194 17.96 -35.44 53.92
C GLU A 194 17.51 -36.21 55.15
N VAL A 195 16.21 -36.45 55.32
CA VAL A 195 15.67 -37.26 56.46
C VAL A 195 15.51 -38.75 56.12
N GLY A 196 15.99 -39.19 54.93
CA GLY A 196 15.98 -40.56 54.49
C GLY A 196 14.61 -41.12 53.99
N GLN A 197 13.65 -40.26 53.75
CA GLN A 197 12.32 -40.66 53.23
C GLN A 197 12.32 -40.91 51.72
N ASN A 198 13.19 -40.20 50.96
CA ASN A 198 13.33 -40.34 49.52
C ASN A 198 14.75 -40.79 49.14
N ALA A 199 14.89 -41.43 47.99
CA ALA A 199 16.16 -41.80 47.41
C ALA A 199 16.98 -40.55 47.00
N ALA A 200 18.31 -40.58 47.10
CA ALA A 200 19.18 -39.48 46.70
C ALA A 200 19.00 -39.10 45.22
N ILE A 201 18.66 -40.05 44.37
CA ILE A 201 18.41 -39.83 42.95
C ILE A 201 17.19 -38.92 42.69
N ASP A 202 16.16 -38.95 43.54
CA ASP A 202 14.95 -38.10 43.40
C ASP A 202 15.30 -36.63 43.55
N SER A 203 16.25 -36.30 44.44
CA SER A 203 16.75 -34.91 44.60
C SER A 203 17.54 -34.43 43.36
N VAL A 204 18.30 -35.34 42.72
CA VAL A 204 19.02 -35.03 41.47
C VAL A 204 18.04 -34.80 40.34
N GLU A 205 17.02 -35.65 40.22
CA GLU A 205 15.98 -35.52 39.19
C GLU A 205 15.20 -34.21 39.34
N ALA A 206 14.79 -33.85 40.55
CA ALA A 206 14.12 -32.58 40.81
C ALA A 206 15.02 -31.37 40.51
N LYS A 207 16.34 -31.47 40.77
CA LYS A 207 17.31 -30.43 40.41
C LYS A 207 17.47 -30.27 38.90
N ILE A 208 17.50 -31.38 38.18
CA ILE A 208 17.53 -31.35 36.69
C ILE A 208 16.30 -30.63 36.13
N LEU A 209 15.12 -30.90 36.70
CA LEU A 209 13.89 -30.21 36.28
C LEU A 209 13.98 -28.69 36.52
N VAL A 210 14.43 -28.25 37.72
CA VAL A 210 14.62 -26.81 38.00
C VAL A 210 15.58 -26.17 36.99
N ASN A 211 16.72 -26.79 36.73
CA ASN A 211 17.69 -26.25 35.77
C ASN A 211 17.14 -26.19 34.34
N SER A 212 16.38 -27.21 33.94
CA SER A 212 15.69 -27.20 32.63
C SER A 212 14.66 -26.07 32.56
N ARG A 213 13.87 -25.84 33.62
CA ARG A 213 12.92 -24.71 33.64
C ARG A 213 13.60 -23.34 33.62
N LYS A 214 14.78 -23.21 34.29
CA LYS A 214 15.60 -21.99 34.22
C LYS A 214 16.08 -21.70 32.81
N LEU A 215 16.58 -22.73 32.13
CA LEU A 215 17.03 -22.61 30.76
C LEU A 215 15.88 -22.17 29.84
N ASN A 216 14.72 -22.85 29.92
CA ASN A 216 13.53 -22.49 29.14
C ASN A 216 13.04 -21.06 29.41
N LEU A 217 13.11 -20.59 30.68
CA LEU A 217 12.77 -19.22 31.03
C LEU A 217 13.70 -18.20 30.37
N GLN A 218 15.02 -18.45 30.38
CA GLN A 218 16.01 -17.60 29.71
C GLN A 218 15.78 -17.54 28.20
N GLU A 219 15.45 -18.67 27.57
CA GLU A 219 15.11 -18.72 26.15
C GLU A 219 13.83 -17.94 25.86
N ALA A 220 12.81 -18.06 26.71
CA ALA A 220 11.56 -17.31 26.56
C ALA A 220 11.76 -15.80 26.78
N GLU A 221 12.63 -15.41 27.74
CA GLU A 221 13.01 -14.01 27.96
C GLU A 221 13.70 -13.40 26.72
N LEU A 222 14.64 -14.15 26.12
CA LEU A 222 15.31 -13.73 24.88
C LEU A 222 14.30 -13.56 23.73
N LYS A 223 13.35 -14.51 23.58
CA LYS A 223 12.28 -14.41 22.59
C LYS A 223 11.40 -13.16 22.82
N LEU A 224 11.04 -12.89 24.08
CA LEU A 224 10.21 -11.75 24.44
C LEU A 224 10.92 -10.42 24.13
N GLN A 225 12.20 -10.28 24.49
CA GLN A 225 12.96 -9.07 24.15
C GLN A 225 13.10 -8.87 22.65
N LYS A 226 13.36 -9.95 21.92
CA LYS A 226 13.41 -9.90 20.44
C LYS A 226 12.06 -9.46 19.85
N ALA A 227 10.95 -10.01 20.33
CA ALA A 227 9.61 -9.66 19.86
C ALA A 227 9.25 -8.19 20.18
N ARG A 228 9.64 -7.67 21.35
CA ARG A 228 9.50 -6.25 21.73
C ARG A 228 10.23 -5.33 20.77
N LEU A 229 11.48 -5.63 20.45
CA LEU A 229 12.27 -4.82 19.51
C LEU A 229 11.69 -4.85 18.09
N LEU A 230 11.19 -6.02 17.64
CA LEU A 230 10.53 -6.13 16.33
C LEU A 230 9.23 -5.31 16.27
N LEU A 231 8.43 -5.33 17.34
CA LEU A 231 7.22 -4.52 17.43
C LEU A 231 7.56 -3.02 17.48
N SER A 232 8.65 -2.63 18.15
CA SER A 232 9.10 -1.25 18.25
C SER A 232 9.44 -0.64 16.88
N ASN A 233 9.77 -1.45 15.87
CA ASN A 233 9.96 -0.95 14.49
C ASN A 233 8.69 -0.29 13.92
N TYR A 234 7.51 -0.62 14.45
CA TYR A 234 6.23 -0.06 14.03
C TYR A 234 5.69 1.03 14.96
N LEU A 235 6.40 1.32 16.07
CA LEU A 235 6.01 2.37 17.01
C LEU A 235 6.69 3.68 16.67
N TRP A 236 5.87 4.63 16.21
CA TRP A 236 6.33 5.95 15.81
C TRP A 236 5.44 7.04 16.44
N LEU A 237 6.04 8.18 16.72
CA LEU A 237 5.34 9.41 17.08
C LEU A 237 5.32 10.40 15.90
N ASP A 238 4.72 11.54 16.15
CA ASP A 238 4.74 12.64 15.19
C ASP A 238 6.19 13.07 14.87
N ASN A 239 6.40 13.70 13.71
CA ASN A 239 7.72 14.07 13.20
C ASN A 239 8.69 12.89 12.96
N ASN A 240 8.16 11.68 12.73
CA ASN A 240 8.94 10.47 12.45
C ASN A 240 9.94 10.09 13.55
N VAL A 241 9.56 10.27 14.81
CA VAL A 241 10.36 9.86 15.97
C VAL A 241 10.03 8.41 16.31
N PRO A 242 11.00 7.46 16.23
CA PRO A 242 10.77 6.08 16.64
C PRO A 242 10.73 5.99 18.17
N ILE A 243 9.93 5.09 18.71
CA ILE A 243 9.88 4.79 20.14
C ILE A 243 9.98 3.28 20.40
N GLU A 244 10.51 2.91 21.54
CA GLU A 244 10.56 1.53 22.00
C GLU A 244 9.35 1.18 22.86
N LEU A 245 8.94 -0.10 22.80
CA LEU A 245 7.88 -0.62 23.65
C LEU A 245 8.33 -0.64 25.12
N ALA A 246 7.61 0.05 25.98
CA ALA A 246 7.92 0.10 27.40
C ALA A 246 7.82 -1.30 28.06
N GLU A 247 8.71 -1.59 29.02
CA GLU A 247 8.82 -2.91 29.64
C GLU A 247 7.59 -3.31 30.48
N ASN A 248 6.89 -2.32 31.03
CA ASN A 248 5.70 -2.51 31.87
C ASN A 248 4.41 -2.72 31.08
N LEU A 249 4.43 -2.63 29.75
CA LEU A 249 3.25 -2.86 28.91
C LEU A 249 2.98 -4.36 28.74
N LEU A 250 1.70 -4.71 28.86
CA LEU A 250 1.19 -6.06 28.68
C LEU A 250 0.36 -6.16 27.39
N PRO A 251 0.43 -7.28 26.66
CA PRO A 251 -0.43 -7.51 25.51
C PRO A 251 -1.90 -7.74 25.96
N GLU A 252 -2.83 -7.47 25.06
CA GLU A 252 -4.27 -7.68 25.30
C GLU A 252 -4.56 -9.16 25.62
N PRO A 253 -5.19 -9.46 26.77
CA PRO A 253 -5.61 -10.80 27.12
C PRO A 253 -6.82 -11.22 26.28
N ASN A 254 -6.99 -12.53 26.04
CA ASN A 254 -8.15 -13.11 25.32
C ASN A 254 -8.39 -12.53 23.90
N LEU A 255 -7.34 -12.12 23.22
CA LEU A 255 -7.38 -11.54 21.87
C LEU A 255 -8.12 -12.44 20.87
N SER A 256 -8.05 -13.76 21.05
CA SER A 256 -8.77 -14.74 20.20
C SER A 256 -10.29 -14.57 20.19
N LYS A 257 -10.87 -13.93 21.20
CA LYS A 257 -12.31 -13.65 21.27
C LYS A 257 -12.71 -12.34 20.58
N THR A 258 -11.80 -11.38 20.51
CA THR A 258 -12.06 -10.01 20.06
C THR A 258 -11.55 -9.73 18.64
N ILE A 259 -10.58 -10.48 18.15
CA ILE A 259 -9.87 -10.20 16.88
C ILE A 259 -10.81 -10.09 15.67
N GLY A 260 -11.78 -10.99 15.54
CA GLY A 260 -12.74 -10.99 14.43
C GLY A 260 -13.58 -9.71 14.38
N PHE A 261 -13.94 -9.18 15.55
CA PHE A 261 -14.67 -7.92 15.69
C PHE A 261 -13.74 -6.72 15.45
N THR A 262 -12.55 -6.73 16.05
CA THR A 262 -11.56 -5.63 15.91
C THR A 262 -11.15 -5.41 14.45
N LEU A 263 -10.94 -6.49 13.69
CA LEU A 263 -10.57 -6.43 12.28
C LEU A 263 -11.77 -6.42 11.33
N LYS A 264 -13.01 -6.51 11.85
CA LYS A 264 -14.26 -6.58 11.05
C LYS A 264 -14.25 -7.68 9.98
N THR A 265 -13.45 -8.73 10.17
CA THR A 265 -13.26 -9.77 9.15
C THR A 265 -14.53 -10.51 8.82
N VAL A 266 -15.45 -10.68 9.77
CA VAL A 266 -16.76 -11.33 9.58
C VAL A 266 -17.68 -10.56 8.65
N ASP A 267 -17.71 -9.21 8.77
CA ASP A 267 -18.55 -8.36 7.93
C ASP A 267 -17.95 -8.21 6.52
N LEU A 268 -16.63 -8.15 6.43
CA LEU A 268 -15.89 -7.96 5.17
C LEU A 268 -15.93 -9.18 4.25
N GLN A 269 -16.06 -10.40 4.78
CA GLN A 269 -16.20 -11.63 3.97
C GLN A 269 -17.44 -11.62 3.06
N ARG A 270 -18.46 -10.82 3.38
CA ARG A 270 -19.69 -10.66 2.59
C ARG A 270 -19.58 -9.65 1.47
N ASN A 271 -18.45 -8.92 1.37
CA ASN A 271 -18.25 -7.92 0.33
C ASN A 271 -18.11 -8.57 -1.05
N ASP A 272 -18.71 -7.93 -2.05
CA ASP A 272 -18.51 -8.31 -3.45
C ASP A 272 -17.03 -8.15 -3.84
N ILE A 273 -16.45 -9.21 -4.38
CA ILE A 273 -15.07 -9.25 -4.86
C ILE A 273 -14.77 -8.14 -5.90
N ASN A 274 -15.79 -7.64 -6.59
CA ASN A 274 -15.65 -6.53 -7.52
C ASN A 274 -15.28 -5.22 -6.82
N ASN A 275 -15.55 -5.10 -5.53
CA ASN A 275 -15.19 -3.94 -4.70
C ASN A 275 -13.78 -4.06 -4.08
N HIS A 276 -13.08 -5.17 -4.35
CA HIS A 276 -11.72 -5.36 -3.85
C HIS A 276 -10.75 -4.34 -4.50
N PRO A 277 -9.91 -3.61 -3.73
CA PRO A 277 -9.02 -2.57 -4.27
C PRO A 277 -8.16 -3.05 -5.44
N LYS A 278 -7.62 -4.27 -5.39
CA LYS A 278 -6.85 -4.85 -6.50
C LYS A 278 -7.65 -4.97 -7.79
N ILE A 279 -8.93 -5.35 -7.69
CA ILE A 279 -9.82 -5.47 -8.86
C ILE A 279 -10.21 -4.09 -9.38
N ILE A 280 -10.50 -3.14 -8.49
CA ILE A 280 -10.75 -1.74 -8.85
C ILE A 280 -9.55 -1.14 -9.60
N ALA A 281 -8.33 -1.36 -9.13
CA ALA A 281 -7.12 -0.89 -9.79
C ALA A 281 -6.97 -1.50 -11.19
N LEU A 282 -7.17 -2.82 -11.34
CA LEU A 282 -7.09 -3.51 -12.63
C LEU A 282 -8.19 -3.07 -13.60
N ASP A 283 -9.43 -2.91 -13.15
CA ASP A 283 -10.53 -2.42 -14.00
C ASP A 283 -10.27 -1.00 -14.51
N ASN A 284 -9.71 -0.14 -13.68
CA ASN A 284 -9.35 1.22 -14.12
C ASN A 284 -8.09 1.21 -15.00
N LYS A 285 -7.12 0.33 -14.78
CA LYS A 285 -5.99 0.08 -15.70
C LYS A 285 -6.50 -0.34 -17.09
N ILE A 286 -7.47 -1.25 -17.15
CA ILE A 286 -8.11 -1.66 -18.43
C ILE A 286 -8.79 -0.47 -19.11
N LYS A 287 -9.49 0.40 -18.37
CA LYS A 287 -10.08 1.63 -18.92
C LYS A 287 -9.01 2.57 -19.48
N VAL A 288 -7.88 2.72 -18.79
CA VAL A 288 -6.72 3.52 -19.28
C VAL A 288 -6.20 2.94 -20.61
N LEU A 289 -6.02 1.62 -20.69
CA LEU A 289 -5.56 0.94 -21.90
C LEU A 289 -6.57 1.06 -23.05
N LYS A 290 -7.87 1.01 -22.77
CA LYS A 290 -8.93 1.23 -23.77
C LYS A 290 -8.94 2.68 -24.30
N ILE A 291 -8.59 3.67 -23.48
CA ILE A 291 -8.38 5.05 -23.95
C ILE A 291 -7.18 5.11 -24.90
N GLU A 292 -6.08 4.44 -24.56
CA GLU A 292 -4.89 4.37 -25.41
C GLU A 292 -5.18 3.66 -26.73
N GLU A 293 -5.89 2.54 -26.72
CA GLU A 293 -6.33 1.83 -27.94
C GLU A 293 -7.16 2.73 -28.86
N ARG A 294 -8.08 3.52 -28.29
CA ARG A 294 -8.89 4.48 -29.06
C ARG A 294 -8.01 5.56 -29.69
N LEU A 295 -7.02 6.07 -28.94
CA LEU A 295 -6.05 7.05 -29.47
C LEU A 295 -5.23 6.44 -30.62
N LYS A 296 -4.72 5.20 -30.47
CA LYS A 296 -3.99 4.50 -31.55
C LYS A 296 -4.89 4.19 -32.74
N THR A 297 -6.16 3.91 -32.53
CA THR A 297 -7.14 3.71 -33.60
C THR A 297 -7.39 5.03 -34.36
N ASN A 298 -7.49 6.14 -33.64
CA ASN A 298 -7.62 7.47 -34.25
C ASN A 298 -6.41 7.85 -35.10
N ASN A 299 -5.21 7.39 -34.75
CA ASN A 299 -3.99 7.62 -35.52
C ASN A 299 -3.97 6.92 -36.89
N LEU A 300 -4.92 6.02 -37.18
CA LEU A 300 -5.13 5.47 -38.54
C LEU A 300 -5.79 6.45 -39.50
N LEU A 301 -6.43 7.50 -38.98
CA LEU A 301 -7.03 8.54 -39.80
C LEU A 301 -5.95 9.47 -40.38
N PRO A 302 -6.16 10.03 -41.58
CA PRO A 302 -5.25 11.05 -42.09
C PRO A 302 -5.26 12.27 -41.18
N GLN A 303 -4.12 12.95 -41.08
CA GLN A 303 -4.06 14.26 -40.50
C GLN A 303 -4.55 15.30 -41.52
N LEU A 304 -5.57 16.07 -41.16
CA LEU A 304 -6.12 17.13 -41.95
C LEU A 304 -6.43 18.32 -41.03
N ASP A 305 -5.57 19.33 -41.10
CA ASP A 305 -5.68 20.53 -40.26
C ASP A 305 -6.03 21.72 -41.18
N VAL A 306 -7.06 22.45 -40.83
CA VAL A 306 -7.42 23.71 -41.48
C VAL A 306 -7.07 24.86 -40.58
N ASN A 307 -6.26 25.77 -41.08
CA ASN A 307 -5.84 26.97 -40.40
C ASN A 307 -6.45 28.19 -41.07
N PHE A 308 -7.05 29.07 -40.30
CA PHE A 308 -7.57 30.33 -40.77
C PHE A 308 -7.20 31.45 -39.82
N HIS A 309 -6.58 32.54 -40.33
CA HIS A 309 -6.12 33.68 -39.54
C HIS A 309 -6.58 34.96 -40.26
N TRP A 310 -7.30 35.81 -39.55
CA TRP A 310 -7.50 37.20 -39.93
C TRP A 310 -6.21 37.98 -39.65
N LEU A 311 -5.84 38.85 -40.61
CA LEU A 311 -4.64 39.66 -40.53
C LEU A 311 -5.02 41.12 -40.38
N ASN A 312 -4.28 41.86 -39.54
CA ASN A 312 -4.50 43.30 -39.36
C ASN A 312 -3.21 44.04 -38.97
N GLU A 313 -3.15 45.34 -39.26
CA GLU A 313 -2.09 46.17 -38.73
C GLU A 313 -2.33 46.46 -37.24
N PRO A 314 -1.30 46.59 -36.39
CA PRO A 314 -1.43 46.69 -34.92
C PRO A 314 -2.28 47.88 -34.43
N VAL A 315 -2.39 48.93 -35.22
CA VAL A 315 -3.07 50.18 -34.85
C VAL A 315 -4.58 50.13 -35.03
N ASN A 316 -5.14 49.13 -35.72
CA ASN A 316 -6.52 49.09 -36.17
C ASN A 316 -7.32 47.87 -35.80
N PHE A 317 -7.26 47.43 -34.54
CA PHE A 317 -7.99 46.23 -34.08
C PHE A 317 -9.52 46.29 -34.22
N THR A 318 -10.09 47.49 -34.48
CA THR A 318 -11.54 47.67 -34.56
C THR A 318 -12.15 47.33 -35.93
N ASN A 319 -11.33 47.20 -36.98
CA ASN A 319 -11.77 46.93 -38.34
C ASN A 319 -11.19 45.63 -38.89
N LEU A 320 -11.71 44.48 -38.45
CA LEU A 320 -11.42 43.20 -39.07
C LEU A 320 -12.00 43.21 -40.50
N ARG A 321 -11.16 43.44 -41.53
CA ARG A 321 -11.56 43.37 -42.92
C ARG A 321 -11.51 41.92 -43.38
N ASN A 322 -12.63 41.40 -43.87
CA ASN A 322 -12.75 40.04 -44.41
C ASN A 322 -11.82 39.76 -45.62
N GLN A 323 -11.18 40.77 -46.15
CA GLN A 323 -10.25 40.68 -47.26
C GLN A 323 -8.81 40.34 -46.87
N ASN A 324 -8.45 40.52 -45.57
CA ASN A 324 -7.11 40.27 -45.08
C ASN A 324 -7.10 38.96 -44.29
N TYR A 325 -6.66 37.91 -44.88
CA TYR A 325 -6.61 36.61 -44.23
C TYR A 325 -5.43 35.75 -44.72
N LYS A 326 -5.02 34.80 -43.90
CA LYS A 326 -4.13 33.70 -44.26
C LYS A 326 -4.87 32.39 -43.97
N ALA A 327 -5.10 31.62 -45.03
CA ALA A 327 -5.72 30.30 -44.91
C ALA A 327 -4.74 29.23 -45.40
N GLY A 328 -4.77 28.08 -44.72
CA GLY A 328 -3.93 26.95 -45.10
C GLY A 328 -4.60 25.62 -44.77
N VAL A 329 -4.27 24.60 -45.52
CA VAL A 329 -4.70 23.21 -45.29
C VAL A 329 -3.45 22.34 -45.25
N ASN A 330 -3.27 21.63 -44.14
CA ASN A 330 -2.21 20.64 -43.98
C ASN A 330 -2.82 19.25 -44.06
N PHE A 331 -2.42 18.48 -45.09
CA PHE A 331 -2.83 17.09 -45.26
C PHE A 331 -1.62 16.18 -45.20
N SER A 332 -1.67 15.13 -44.34
CA SER A 332 -0.62 14.12 -44.21
C SER A 332 -1.23 12.76 -43.92
N VAL A 333 -0.82 11.75 -44.70
CA VAL A 333 -1.20 10.35 -44.47
C VAL A 333 -0.05 9.42 -44.82
N PRO A 334 0.36 8.50 -43.92
CA PRO A 334 1.32 7.46 -44.25
C PRO A 334 0.67 6.46 -45.23
N ILE A 335 1.30 6.20 -46.39
CA ILE A 335 0.72 5.34 -47.43
C ILE A 335 0.43 3.91 -46.93
N PHE A 336 1.35 3.32 -46.19
CA PHE A 336 1.25 1.91 -45.73
C PHE A 336 0.64 1.71 -44.34
N LEU A 337 0.58 2.74 -43.53
CA LEU A 337 0.04 2.70 -42.13
C LEU A 337 0.57 1.54 -41.28
N ARG A 338 1.79 0.99 -41.56
CA ARG A 338 2.33 -0.17 -40.88
C ARG A 338 2.59 0.11 -39.41
N LYS A 339 3.11 1.28 -39.10
CA LYS A 339 3.38 1.75 -37.74
C LYS A 339 2.08 1.85 -36.96
N GLU A 340 1.10 2.57 -37.49
CA GLU A 340 -0.18 2.85 -36.83
C GLU A 340 -1.00 1.56 -36.61
N ARG A 341 -1.01 0.65 -37.60
CA ARG A 341 -1.62 -0.67 -37.48
C ARG A 341 -0.92 -1.53 -36.41
N GLY A 342 0.42 -1.50 -36.37
CA GLY A 342 1.22 -2.19 -35.35
C GLY A 342 0.93 -1.66 -33.94
N GLU A 343 0.94 -0.33 -33.76
CA GLU A 343 0.64 0.31 -32.47
C GLU A 343 -0.79 0.00 -31.99
N ARG A 344 -1.79 0.03 -32.87
CA ARG A 344 -3.16 -0.37 -32.53
C ARG A 344 -3.22 -1.83 -32.09
N LYS A 345 -2.57 -2.75 -32.83
CA LYS A 345 -2.57 -4.18 -32.49
C LYS A 345 -1.89 -4.42 -31.15
N LEU A 346 -0.78 -3.74 -30.86
CA LEU A 346 -0.12 -3.81 -29.55
C LEU A 346 -1.04 -3.31 -28.43
N ALA A 347 -1.74 -2.20 -28.62
CA ALA A 347 -2.70 -1.69 -27.64
C ALA A 347 -3.85 -2.68 -27.38
N GLN A 348 -4.36 -3.35 -28.41
CA GLN A 348 -5.38 -4.39 -28.28
C GLN A 348 -4.88 -5.59 -27.48
N ILE A 349 -3.65 -6.04 -27.73
CA ILE A 349 -3.03 -7.13 -26.98
C ILE A 349 -2.88 -6.73 -25.50
N GLN A 350 -2.45 -5.50 -25.19
CA GLN A 350 -2.32 -5.00 -23.82
C GLN A 350 -3.67 -4.96 -23.08
N VAL A 351 -4.77 -4.61 -23.76
CA VAL A 351 -6.12 -4.68 -23.18
C VAL A 351 -6.49 -6.12 -22.84
N GLN A 352 -6.32 -7.06 -23.78
CA GLN A 352 -6.63 -8.47 -23.55
C GLN A 352 -5.78 -9.08 -22.43
N ASP A 353 -4.48 -8.79 -22.42
CA ASP A 353 -3.56 -9.25 -21.36
C ASP A 353 -4.02 -8.78 -19.97
N SER A 354 -4.38 -7.49 -19.84
CA SER A 354 -4.88 -6.97 -18.56
C SER A 354 -6.28 -7.50 -18.19
N GLU A 355 -7.12 -7.86 -19.15
CA GLU A 355 -8.40 -8.52 -18.89
C GLU A 355 -8.16 -9.95 -18.33
N PHE A 356 -7.22 -10.70 -18.92
CA PHE A 356 -6.82 -12.02 -18.37
C PHE A 356 -6.18 -11.89 -16.98
N GLU A 357 -5.31 -10.90 -16.78
CA GLU A 357 -4.71 -10.62 -15.47
C GLU A 357 -5.80 -10.36 -14.41
N ARG A 358 -6.79 -9.53 -14.73
CA ARG A 358 -7.92 -9.23 -13.82
C ARG A 358 -8.70 -10.49 -13.46
N ASP A 359 -9.07 -11.31 -14.45
CA ASP A 359 -9.88 -12.51 -14.24
C ASP A 359 -9.12 -13.56 -13.41
N PHE A 360 -7.82 -13.70 -13.66
CA PHE A 360 -6.94 -14.56 -12.87
C PHE A 360 -6.81 -14.06 -11.41
N GLN A 361 -6.56 -12.76 -11.22
CA GLN A 361 -6.46 -12.18 -9.87
C GLN A 361 -7.77 -12.32 -9.09
N LYS A 362 -8.91 -12.13 -9.76
CA LYS A 362 -10.23 -12.34 -9.14
C LYS A 362 -10.38 -13.77 -8.62
N GLN A 363 -10.02 -14.77 -9.44
CA GLN A 363 -10.07 -16.17 -9.04
C GLN A 363 -9.09 -16.49 -7.90
N GLN A 364 -7.88 -15.91 -7.95
CA GLN A 364 -6.89 -16.09 -6.87
C GLN A 364 -7.39 -15.54 -5.53
N ILE A 365 -7.97 -14.33 -5.52
CA ILE A 365 -8.51 -13.70 -4.31
C ILE A 365 -9.67 -14.54 -3.75
N ASP A 366 -10.60 -14.99 -4.59
CA ASP A 366 -11.73 -15.83 -4.17
C ASP A 366 -11.27 -17.14 -3.53
N ASN A 367 -10.32 -17.82 -4.19
CA ASN A 367 -9.76 -19.06 -3.65
C ASN A 367 -8.98 -18.82 -2.34
N LYS A 368 -8.26 -17.70 -2.23
CA LYS A 368 -7.51 -17.35 -1.03
C LYS A 368 -8.45 -17.09 0.15
N ILE A 369 -9.55 -16.36 -0.08
CA ILE A 369 -10.59 -16.13 0.94
C ILE A 369 -11.16 -17.46 1.44
N LYS A 370 -11.56 -18.37 0.53
CA LYS A 370 -12.10 -19.68 0.89
C LYS A 370 -11.07 -20.52 1.67
N GLN A 371 -9.81 -20.50 1.25
CA GLN A 371 -8.73 -21.21 1.95
C GLN A 371 -8.56 -20.72 3.39
N ILE A 372 -8.55 -19.39 3.58
CA ILE A 372 -8.36 -18.80 4.91
C ILE A 372 -9.61 -19.04 5.78
N ASP A 373 -10.79 -18.94 5.24
CA ASP A 373 -12.05 -19.22 5.96
C ASP A 373 -12.07 -20.66 6.50
N PHE A 374 -11.71 -21.64 5.66
CA PHE A 374 -11.54 -23.03 6.09
C PHE A 374 -10.47 -23.17 7.17
N ALA A 375 -9.32 -22.49 7.02
CA ALA A 375 -8.25 -22.52 8.01
C ALA A 375 -8.68 -21.92 9.35
N MET A 376 -9.42 -20.80 9.35
CA MET A 376 -9.95 -20.14 10.56
C MET A 376 -10.90 -21.07 11.30
N THR A 377 -11.85 -21.71 10.60
CA THR A 377 -12.79 -22.65 11.20
C THR A 377 -12.06 -23.82 11.84
N ASN A 378 -11.15 -24.47 11.10
CA ASN A 378 -10.37 -25.60 11.59
C ASN A 378 -9.47 -25.25 12.79
N LEU A 379 -8.82 -24.07 12.75
CA LEU A 379 -7.96 -23.62 13.85
C LEU A 379 -8.78 -23.26 15.11
N ASN A 380 -10.00 -22.76 14.95
CA ASN A 380 -10.91 -22.56 16.07
C ASN A 380 -11.28 -23.89 16.76
N ASP A 381 -11.63 -24.91 15.97
CA ASP A 381 -11.94 -26.25 16.49
C ASP A 381 -10.71 -26.89 17.18
N GLN A 382 -9.52 -26.74 16.59
CA GLN A 382 -8.27 -27.17 17.25
C GLN A 382 -8.02 -26.44 18.55
N LEU A 383 -8.31 -25.12 18.63
CA LEU A 383 -8.12 -24.33 19.84
C LEU A 383 -9.07 -24.80 20.95
N GLN A 384 -10.32 -25.11 20.63
CA GLN A 384 -11.28 -25.67 21.58
C GLN A 384 -10.83 -27.04 22.11
N LEU A 385 -10.34 -27.91 21.21
CA LEU A 385 -9.84 -29.22 21.58
C LEU A 385 -8.57 -29.09 22.45
N ASN A 386 -7.64 -28.19 22.10
CA ASN A 386 -6.46 -27.94 22.93
C ASN A 386 -6.84 -27.40 24.33
N ASN A 387 -7.87 -26.55 24.44
CA ASN A 387 -8.36 -26.10 25.76
C ASN A 387 -8.90 -27.26 26.62
N THR A 388 -9.54 -28.26 26.00
CA THR A 388 -9.99 -29.46 26.69
C THR A 388 -8.79 -30.31 27.14
N LEU A 389 -7.83 -30.57 26.23
CA LEU A 389 -6.61 -31.32 26.54
C LEU A 389 -5.80 -30.70 27.68
N VAL A 390 -5.69 -29.35 27.72
CA VAL A 390 -5.01 -28.65 28.82
C VAL A 390 -5.70 -28.94 30.16
N LYS A 391 -7.05 -28.92 30.23
CA LYS A 391 -7.78 -29.27 31.45
C LYS A 391 -7.60 -30.72 31.87
N ASP A 392 -7.60 -31.64 30.89
CA ASP A 392 -7.44 -33.06 31.15
C ASP A 392 -6.02 -33.35 31.71
N PHE A 393 -4.97 -32.77 31.11
CA PHE A 393 -3.59 -32.92 31.59
C PHE A 393 -3.38 -32.23 32.95
N ASP A 394 -3.99 -31.09 33.22
CA ASP A 394 -3.97 -30.46 34.52
C ASP A 394 -4.60 -31.36 35.58
N THR A 395 -5.77 -31.97 35.27
CA THR A 395 -6.44 -32.89 36.17
C THR A 395 -5.58 -34.12 36.46
N MET A 396 -4.94 -34.68 35.41
CA MET A 396 -4.03 -35.83 35.54
C MET A 396 -2.80 -35.50 36.34
N LEU A 397 -2.17 -34.32 36.15
CA LEU A 397 -1.04 -33.86 36.96
C LEU A 397 -1.43 -33.72 38.44
N LYS A 398 -2.54 -33.08 38.74
CA LYS A 398 -3.02 -32.89 40.14
C LYS A 398 -3.33 -34.25 40.82
N ALA A 399 -3.85 -35.21 40.08
CA ALA A 399 -4.08 -36.57 40.58
C ALA A 399 -2.75 -37.26 40.92
N GLU A 400 -1.74 -37.18 40.03
CA GLU A 400 -0.41 -37.76 40.25
C GLU A 400 0.34 -37.10 41.42
N GLU A 401 0.24 -35.78 41.58
CA GLU A 401 0.79 -35.03 42.71
C GLU A 401 0.18 -35.50 44.05
N ARG A 402 -1.12 -35.80 44.06
CA ARG A 402 -1.80 -36.32 45.25
C ARG A 402 -1.33 -37.76 45.59
N LEU A 403 -1.18 -38.61 44.58
CA LEU A 403 -0.63 -39.97 44.77
C LEU A 403 0.81 -39.91 45.30
N PHE A 404 1.60 -38.99 44.78
CA PHE A 404 2.96 -38.77 45.25
C PHE A 404 3.00 -38.34 46.73
N GLN A 405 2.07 -37.44 47.15
CA GLN A 405 2.01 -36.99 48.55
C GLN A 405 1.67 -38.12 49.55
N ILE A 406 0.94 -39.14 49.13
CA ILE A 406 0.59 -40.29 49.96
C ILE A 406 1.56 -41.47 49.80
N GLY A 407 2.64 -41.31 49.00
CA GLY A 407 3.68 -42.31 48.82
C GLY A 407 3.36 -43.39 47.74
N GLU A 408 2.28 -43.23 46.97
CA GLU A 408 1.83 -44.18 45.95
C GLU A 408 2.34 -43.84 44.55
N SER A 409 3.18 -42.81 44.39
CA SER A 409 3.76 -42.41 43.11
C SER A 409 5.25 -42.00 43.29
N SER A 410 5.93 -41.71 42.18
CA SER A 410 7.32 -41.30 42.13
C SER A 410 7.51 -39.89 41.55
N VAL A 411 8.65 -39.25 41.85
CA VAL A 411 9.09 -37.98 41.26
C VAL A 411 9.09 -38.07 39.75
N PHE A 412 9.53 -39.22 39.20
CA PHE A 412 9.57 -39.48 37.77
C PHE A 412 8.17 -39.37 37.11
N LEU A 413 7.15 -40.00 37.72
CA LEU A 413 5.78 -39.95 37.19
C LEU A 413 5.20 -38.54 37.28
N VAL A 414 5.38 -37.82 38.38
CA VAL A 414 4.93 -36.42 38.47
C VAL A 414 5.61 -35.55 37.43
N ASN A 415 6.93 -35.68 37.22
CA ASN A 415 7.66 -34.93 36.21
C ASN A 415 7.19 -35.27 34.78
N THR A 416 6.84 -36.53 34.51
CA THR A 416 6.30 -36.97 33.21
C THR A 416 4.94 -36.33 32.95
N ARG A 417 4.03 -36.30 33.97
CA ARG A 417 2.71 -35.65 33.86
C ARG A 417 2.83 -34.13 33.66
N GLU A 418 3.73 -33.50 34.42
CA GLU A 418 4.01 -32.08 34.30
C GLU A 418 4.54 -31.73 32.88
N ASN A 419 5.47 -32.49 32.32
CA ASN A 419 5.97 -32.28 30.99
C ASN A 419 4.86 -32.41 29.94
N SER A 420 3.93 -33.34 30.10
CA SER A 420 2.75 -33.48 29.21
C SER A 420 1.83 -32.26 29.33
N TYR A 421 1.57 -31.78 30.56
CA TYR A 421 0.78 -30.59 30.80
C TYR A 421 1.42 -29.34 30.18
N VAL A 422 2.72 -29.13 30.40
CA VAL A 422 3.49 -28.00 29.83
C VAL A 422 3.44 -28.03 28.30
N SER A 423 3.64 -29.23 27.69
CA SER A 423 3.55 -29.40 26.24
C SER A 423 2.17 -29.05 25.70
N SER A 424 1.10 -29.39 26.43
CA SER A 424 -0.27 -29.03 26.06
C SER A 424 -0.52 -27.52 26.12
N LEU A 425 0.02 -26.83 27.13
CA LEU A 425 -0.05 -25.37 27.25
C LEU A 425 0.67 -24.64 26.10
N LEU A 426 1.90 -25.07 25.80
CA LEU A 426 2.68 -24.52 24.68
C LEU A 426 1.97 -24.77 23.33
N LYS A 427 1.38 -25.95 23.15
CA LYS A 427 0.57 -26.26 21.98
C LYS A 427 -0.64 -25.35 21.84
N ARG A 428 -1.33 -25.06 22.94
CA ARG A 428 -2.46 -24.14 22.98
C ARG A 428 -2.02 -22.73 22.57
N ILE A 429 -0.92 -22.19 23.16
CA ILE A 429 -0.35 -20.87 22.83
C ILE A 429 -0.01 -20.81 21.34
N SER A 430 0.67 -21.83 20.81
CA SER A 430 1.02 -21.91 19.38
C SER A 430 -0.20 -22.00 18.48
N THR A 431 -1.26 -22.74 18.88
CA THR A 431 -2.50 -22.83 18.10
C THR A 431 -3.28 -21.52 18.12
N GLU A 432 -3.30 -20.82 19.27
CA GLU A 432 -3.89 -19.48 19.37
C GLU A 432 -3.18 -18.48 18.46
N ASN A 433 -1.84 -18.46 18.45
CA ASN A 433 -1.07 -17.61 17.53
C ASN A 433 -1.43 -17.88 16.06
N LYS A 434 -1.54 -19.15 15.64
CA LYS A 434 -1.95 -19.53 14.30
C LYS A 434 -3.37 -19.05 13.95
N TYR A 435 -4.29 -19.17 14.90
CA TYR A 435 -5.67 -18.71 14.74
C TYR A 435 -5.72 -17.18 14.56
N LEU A 436 -5.00 -16.43 15.39
CA LEU A 436 -4.88 -14.99 15.27
C LEU A 436 -4.24 -14.58 13.93
N SER A 437 -3.17 -15.28 13.52
CA SER A 437 -2.51 -15.04 12.23
C SER A 437 -3.44 -15.30 11.04
N ALA A 438 -4.32 -16.29 11.12
CA ALA A 438 -5.30 -16.55 10.06
C ALA A 438 -6.30 -15.40 9.92
N HIS A 439 -6.72 -14.76 11.01
CA HIS A 439 -7.54 -13.55 10.97
C HIS A 439 -6.80 -12.37 10.31
N LEU A 440 -5.51 -12.21 10.58
CA LEU A 440 -4.68 -11.18 9.93
C LEU A 440 -4.51 -11.44 8.42
N GLU A 441 -4.31 -12.70 8.03
CA GLU A 441 -4.27 -13.07 6.62
C GLU A 441 -5.60 -12.78 5.90
N MET A 442 -6.73 -13.00 6.57
CA MET A 442 -8.04 -12.60 6.04
C MET A 442 -8.12 -11.08 5.87
N TYR A 443 -7.75 -10.30 6.91
CA TYR A 443 -7.71 -8.85 6.85
C TYR A 443 -6.85 -8.33 5.69
N LYS A 444 -5.64 -8.89 5.51
CA LYS A 444 -4.76 -8.57 4.40
C LYS A 444 -5.38 -8.90 3.04
N THR A 445 -6.00 -10.09 2.94
CA THR A 445 -6.60 -10.56 1.69
C THR A 445 -7.79 -9.72 1.27
N LEU A 446 -8.56 -9.18 2.21
CA LEU A 446 -9.70 -8.29 1.94
C LEU A 446 -9.26 -6.85 1.61
N ALA A 447 -8.04 -6.47 1.95
CA ALA A 447 -7.38 -5.20 1.62
C ALA A 447 -8.22 -3.94 1.96
N VAL A 448 -8.92 -3.95 3.10
CA VAL A 448 -9.71 -2.81 3.59
C VAL A 448 -9.03 -2.24 4.84
N PRO A 449 -8.30 -1.09 4.74
CA PRO A 449 -7.49 -0.50 5.82
C PRO A 449 -8.30 0.18 6.91
#